data_18a021cc757ae6e067809c79cbdac133
#
_entry.id   18a021cc757ae6e067809c79cbdac133
#
_cell.length_a   1.000
_cell.length_b   1.000
_cell.length_c   1.000
_cell.angle_alpha   90.00
_cell.angle_beta   90.00
_cell.angle_gamma   90.00
#
_symmetry.space_group_name_H-M   'P 1'
#
loop_
_entity.id
_entity.type
_entity.pdbx_description
1 polymer ?
#
loop_
_entity_poly.entity_id
_entity_poly.type
_entity_poly.pdbx_seq_one_letter_code
_entity_poly.pdbx_strand_id
1 'polypeptide(L)'
;MSEKMKVGILGATGMVGQRFITLLENHPWFEVVTLAASAHSAGKTYAEAVGDRWKMETPMPEYVKNMVVVDGDDAESVASGVDFMFSAVNMPKDQIRAIEERYAKTETPVVSNNSAHRWTPDVPMVVPEINPEHFEVIEHQRKRLGTTRGFIAVKPNCSIQAYTPALAAWKEFEPREVVVSTYQAISGAGKTFKDWPEMVGNIIPFISGEEAKSEKEPLKVFGHVDAEKGEIVPFDGDLKITSQCIRVPVLNGHTATVFLNFGKKATKEELIDRLVNYTSKASELELPHAPKHFIQYLTEDDRPQVKLDVDYEGGMGVSIGRLREDSIFDWKFVGLAHNTLRGAAGGALECAEMLKALGYITKK
;
A
#
# COMPACT_ATOMS: atom_id res chain seq x y z
N MET A 1 2.91 27.84 -11.53
CA MET A 1 2.70 26.45 -11.08
C MET A 1 3.45 25.55 -12.05
N SER A 2 4.27 24.61 -11.57
CA SER A 2 4.91 23.64 -12.46
C SER A 2 3.80 22.77 -13.09
N GLU A 3 3.95 22.46 -14.37
CA GLU A 3 3.02 21.57 -15.09
C GLU A 3 2.98 20.21 -14.41
N LYS A 4 1.77 19.69 -14.14
CA LYS A 4 1.57 18.39 -13.47
C LYS A 4 2.13 17.25 -14.33
N MET A 5 2.51 16.14 -13.68
CA MET A 5 2.90 14.90 -14.37
C MET A 5 1.66 14.17 -14.85
N LYS A 6 1.72 13.63 -16.04
CA LYS A 6 0.64 12.88 -16.68
C LYS A 6 0.64 11.44 -16.19
N VAL A 7 -0.48 10.99 -15.65
CA VAL A 7 -0.62 9.68 -15.02
C VAL A 7 -1.65 8.83 -15.75
N GLY A 8 -1.31 7.57 -15.96
CA GLY A 8 -2.26 6.54 -16.38
C GLY A 8 -2.62 5.61 -15.21
N ILE A 9 -3.83 5.05 -15.27
CA ILE A 9 -4.30 4.04 -14.32
C ILE A 9 -4.65 2.77 -15.07
N LEU A 10 -3.87 1.72 -14.86
CA LEU A 10 -4.10 0.37 -15.39
C LEU A 10 -4.97 -0.42 -14.40
N GLY A 11 -6.11 -0.92 -14.87
CA GLY A 11 -7.16 -1.51 -14.01
C GLY A 11 -8.12 -0.47 -13.43
N ALA A 12 -8.35 0.64 -14.15
CA ALA A 12 -9.11 1.80 -13.70
C ALA A 12 -10.55 1.51 -13.27
N THR A 13 -11.20 0.48 -13.79
CA THR A 13 -12.60 0.13 -13.49
C THR A 13 -12.78 -0.69 -12.21
N GLY A 14 -11.71 -1.24 -11.63
CA GLY A 14 -11.73 -1.96 -10.36
C GLY A 14 -11.77 -1.04 -9.14
N MET A 15 -12.08 -1.58 -7.95
CA MET A 15 -12.21 -0.79 -6.71
C MET A 15 -10.95 0.04 -6.39
N VAL A 16 -9.75 -0.53 -6.55
CA VAL A 16 -8.49 0.18 -6.30
C VAL A 16 -8.25 1.26 -7.35
N GLY A 17 -8.56 0.97 -8.64
CA GLY A 17 -8.49 1.98 -9.70
C GLY A 17 -9.44 3.16 -9.44
N GLN A 18 -10.67 2.89 -9.01
CA GLN A 18 -11.63 3.91 -8.59
C GLN A 18 -11.11 4.74 -7.40
N ARG A 19 -10.44 4.10 -6.45
CA ARG A 19 -9.81 4.80 -5.31
C ARG A 19 -8.66 5.72 -5.78
N PHE A 20 -7.82 5.31 -6.71
CA PHE A 20 -6.81 6.20 -7.32
C PHE A 20 -7.46 7.42 -7.98
N ILE A 21 -8.56 7.23 -8.71
CA ILE A 21 -9.28 8.33 -9.36
C ILE A 21 -9.78 9.37 -8.34
N THR A 22 -10.35 8.91 -7.21
CA THR A 22 -10.81 9.84 -6.16
C THR A 22 -9.65 10.58 -5.49
N LEU A 23 -8.53 9.91 -5.23
CA LEU A 23 -7.35 10.50 -4.60
C LEU A 23 -6.59 11.47 -5.52
N LEU A 24 -6.65 11.24 -6.83
CA LEU A 24 -5.98 12.08 -7.82
C LEU A 24 -6.81 13.29 -8.26
N GLU A 25 -8.06 13.41 -7.81
CA GLU A 25 -8.87 14.59 -8.04
C GLU A 25 -8.20 15.81 -7.38
N ASN A 26 -7.87 16.82 -8.20
CA ASN A 26 -7.16 18.02 -7.76
C ASN A 26 -5.76 17.80 -7.14
N HIS A 27 -5.14 16.65 -7.39
CA HIS A 27 -3.79 16.37 -6.87
C HIS A 27 -2.79 17.45 -7.32
N PRO A 28 -1.93 17.96 -6.42
CA PRO A 28 -1.05 19.10 -6.76
C PRO A 28 0.03 18.76 -7.79
N TRP A 29 0.50 17.50 -7.85
CA TRP A 29 1.62 17.09 -8.70
C TRP A 29 1.23 16.21 -9.89
N PHE A 30 0.09 15.54 -9.84
CA PHE A 30 -0.31 14.52 -10.80
C PHE A 30 -1.65 14.86 -11.46
N GLU A 31 -1.80 14.49 -12.72
CA GLU A 31 -3.02 14.63 -13.50
C GLU A 31 -3.32 13.31 -14.23
N VAL A 32 -4.51 12.77 -14.01
CA VAL A 32 -4.94 11.56 -14.72
C VAL A 32 -5.32 11.92 -16.14
N VAL A 33 -4.60 11.36 -17.10
CA VAL A 33 -4.83 11.56 -18.54
C VAL A 33 -5.24 10.30 -19.28
N THR A 34 -5.05 9.12 -18.66
CA THR A 34 -5.35 7.83 -19.30
C THR A 34 -5.96 6.86 -18.29
N LEU A 35 -7.08 6.27 -18.67
CA LEU A 35 -7.75 5.20 -17.94
C LEU A 35 -7.69 3.93 -18.79
N ALA A 36 -6.94 2.94 -18.35
CA ALA A 36 -6.74 1.68 -19.06
C ALA A 36 -7.41 0.52 -18.33
N ALA A 37 -8.08 -0.34 -19.05
CA ALA A 37 -8.74 -1.53 -18.51
C ALA A 37 -8.73 -2.66 -19.55
N SER A 38 -9.48 -3.74 -19.32
CA SER A 38 -9.58 -4.84 -20.28
C SER A 38 -10.25 -4.40 -21.61
N ALA A 39 -9.99 -5.13 -22.68
CA ALA A 39 -10.61 -4.93 -24.00
C ALA A 39 -12.16 -4.81 -23.94
N HIS A 40 -12.81 -5.47 -22.97
CA HIS A 40 -14.26 -5.35 -22.77
C HIS A 40 -14.71 -3.92 -22.42
N SER A 41 -13.90 -3.17 -21.70
CA SER A 41 -14.17 -1.78 -21.29
C SER A 41 -13.64 -0.75 -22.29
N ALA A 42 -12.70 -1.12 -23.13
CA ALA A 42 -12.06 -0.23 -24.10
C ALA A 42 -13.09 0.35 -25.10
N GLY A 43 -12.89 1.61 -25.46
CA GLY A 43 -13.76 2.35 -26.39
C GLY A 43 -15.02 2.94 -25.76
N LYS A 44 -15.34 2.61 -24.51
CA LYS A 44 -16.46 3.20 -23.75
C LYS A 44 -16.00 4.41 -22.96
N THR A 45 -16.90 5.35 -22.66
CA THR A 45 -16.63 6.36 -21.65
C THR A 45 -16.43 5.67 -20.28
N TYR A 46 -15.69 6.30 -19.39
CA TYR A 46 -15.46 5.71 -18.08
C TYR A 46 -16.75 5.47 -17.30
N ALA A 47 -17.71 6.41 -17.39
CA ALA A 47 -19.01 6.26 -16.76
C ALA A 47 -19.76 5.02 -17.29
N GLU A 48 -19.76 4.79 -18.62
CA GLU A 48 -20.35 3.59 -19.24
C GLU A 48 -19.61 2.32 -18.88
N ALA A 49 -18.26 2.37 -18.87
CA ALA A 49 -17.42 1.22 -18.55
C ALA A 49 -17.59 0.75 -17.10
N VAL A 50 -17.81 1.68 -16.15
CA VAL A 50 -18.05 1.37 -14.74
C VAL A 50 -19.52 1.05 -14.48
N GLY A 51 -20.45 1.83 -15.02
CA GLY A 51 -21.90 1.66 -14.77
C GLY A 51 -22.21 1.62 -13.27
N ASP A 52 -23.00 0.64 -12.87
CA ASP A 52 -23.42 0.44 -11.46
C ASP A 52 -22.30 -0.10 -10.54
N ARG A 53 -21.09 -0.32 -11.06
CA ARG A 53 -19.96 -0.87 -10.30
C ARG A 53 -19.12 0.19 -9.62
N TRP A 54 -19.56 1.44 -9.57
CA TRP A 54 -18.91 2.47 -8.74
C TRP A 54 -19.07 2.12 -7.27
N LYS A 55 -17.93 1.97 -6.57
CA LYS A 55 -17.89 1.45 -5.19
C LYS A 55 -17.41 2.45 -4.15
N MET A 56 -17.06 3.66 -4.60
CA MET A 56 -16.64 4.72 -3.68
C MET A 56 -17.84 5.37 -3.01
N GLU A 57 -17.64 5.86 -1.80
CA GLU A 57 -18.66 6.58 -1.02
C GLU A 57 -18.98 7.96 -1.63
N THR A 58 -17.97 8.57 -2.26
CA THR A 58 -18.12 9.84 -2.99
C THR A 58 -18.61 9.59 -4.41
N PRO A 59 -19.35 10.54 -5.02
CA PRO A 59 -19.73 10.47 -6.44
C PRO A 59 -18.50 10.31 -7.35
N MET A 60 -18.71 9.71 -8.53
CA MET A 60 -17.66 9.64 -9.55
C MET A 60 -17.24 11.07 -9.95
N PRO A 61 -15.95 11.40 -9.89
CA PRO A 61 -15.45 12.73 -10.26
C PRO A 61 -15.79 13.09 -11.71
N GLU A 62 -16.18 14.36 -11.93
CA GLU A 62 -16.62 14.82 -13.27
C GLU A 62 -15.52 14.69 -14.33
N TYR A 63 -14.26 14.91 -13.93
CA TYR A 63 -13.13 14.94 -14.87
C TYR A 63 -12.89 13.60 -15.59
N VAL A 64 -13.32 12.48 -15.00
CA VAL A 64 -13.13 11.14 -15.59
C VAL A 64 -14.34 10.61 -16.34
N LYS A 65 -15.55 11.12 -16.09
CA LYS A 65 -16.82 10.52 -16.59
C LYS A 65 -16.82 10.28 -18.10
N ASN A 66 -16.33 11.26 -18.86
CA ASN A 66 -16.30 11.26 -20.31
C ASN A 66 -14.97 10.81 -20.91
N MET A 67 -13.97 10.46 -20.08
CA MET A 67 -12.72 9.90 -20.60
C MET A 67 -12.98 8.54 -21.23
N VAL A 68 -12.45 8.34 -22.43
CA VAL A 68 -12.55 7.06 -23.11
C VAL A 68 -11.55 6.08 -22.51
N VAL A 69 -12.04 4.92 -22.06
CA VAL A 69 -11.19 3.85 -21.55
C VAL A 69 -10.43 3.21 -22.70
N VAL A 70 -9.13 3.03 -22.55
CA VAL A 70 -8.27 2.39 -23.53
C VAL A 70 -7.96 0.94 -23.15
N ASP A 71 -7.56 0.14 -24.15
CA ASP A 71 -7.14 -1.24 -23.90
C ASP A 71 -5.78 -1.26 -23.18
N GLY A 72 -5.76 -1.81 -21.96
CA GLY A 72 -4.54 -1.92 -21.17
C GLY A 72 -3.49 -2.88 -21.74
N ASP A 73 -3.85 -3.73 -22.67
CA ASP A 73 -2.90 -4.63 -23.34
C ASP A 73 -2.05 -3.91 -24.41
N ASP A 74 -2.49 -2.76 -24.92
CA ASP A 74 -1.72 -1.91 -25.84
C ASP A 74 -0.77 -0.98 -25.07
N ALA A 75 0.25 -1.57 -24.45
CA ALA A 75 1.17 -0.84 -23.58
C ALA A 75 1.93 0.29 -24.31
N GLU A 76 2.29 0.13 -25.57
CA GLU A 76 3.03 1.14 -26.34
C GLU A 76 2.19 2.38 -26.59
N SER A 77 0.95 2.21 -27.03
CA SER A 77 0.01 3.31 -27.24
C SER A 77 -0.32 4.04 -25.96
N VAL A 78 -0.69 3.30 -24.90
CA VAL A 78 -1.04 3.85 -23.58
C VAL A 78 0.14 4.60 -22.97
N ALA A 79 1.33 4.01 -23.00
CA ALA A 79 2.54 4.57 -22.41
C ALA A 79 3.00 5.87 -23.08
N SER A 80 2.68 6.08 -24.37
CA SER A 80 3.12 7.26 -25.12
C SER A 80 2.56 8.58 -24.56
N GLY A 81 1.41 8.53 -23.91
CA GLY A 81 0.69 9.69 -23.38
C GLY A 81 0.92 9.99 -21.89
N VAL A 82 1.69 9.17 -21.18
CA VAL A 82 1.85 9.27 -19.72
C VAL A 82 3.31 9.33 -19.28
N ASP A 83 3.57 9.97 -18.14
CA ASP A 83 4.88 10.00 -17.51
C ASP A 83 5.15 8.75 -16.68
N PHE A 84 4.10 8.21 -16.02
CA PHE A 84 4.12 6.96 -15.28
C PHE A 84 2.70 6.35 -15.15
N MET A 85 2.62 5.11 -14.65
CA MET A 85 1.36 4.38 -14.47
C MET A 85 1.17 3.92 -13.03
N PHE A 86 -0.07 3.98 -12.54
CA PHE A 86 -0.50 3.12 -11.43
C PHE A 86 -1.06 1.81 -11.97
N SER A 87 -0.74 0.69 -11.32
CA SER A 87 -1.27 -0.64 -11.67
C SER A 87 -2.14 -1.21 -10.54
N ALA A 88 -3.39 -1.54 -10.89
CA ALA A 88 -4.38 -2.15 -10.02
C ALA A 88 -5.18 -3.23 -10.77
N VAL A 89 -4.54 -3.97 -11.66
CA VAL A 89 -5.16 -5.03 -12.44
C VAL A 89 -5.50 -6.25 -11.58
N ASN A 90 -6.51 -6.99 -11.98
CA ASN A 90 -6.92 -8.24 -11.34
C ASN A 90 -6.87 -9.37 -12.37
N MET A 91 -5.76 -10.09 -12.38
CA MET A 91 -5.48 -11.22 -13.26
C MET A 91 -4.46 -12.18 -12.60
N PRO A 92 -4.14 -13.35 -13.17
CA PRO A 92 -3.08 -14.23 -12.66
C PRO A 92 -1.74 -13.51 -12.50
N LYS A 93 -0.97 -13.88 -11.47
CA LYS A 93 0.27 -13.17 -11.10
C LYS A 93 1.32 -13.14 -12.21
N ASP A 94 1.42 -14.18 -13.01
CA ASP A 94 2.32 -14.26 -14.17
C ASP A 94 1.93 -13.25 -15.26
N GLN A 95 0.64 -13.06 -15.50
CA GLN A 95 0.13 -12.07 -16.43
C GLN A 95 0.33 -10.65 -15.88
N ILE A 96 0.14 -10.43 -14.58
CA ILE A 96 0.45 -9.13 -13.94
C ILE A 96 1.93 -8.81 -14.12
N ARG A 97 2.83 -9.75 -13.83
CA ARG A 97 4.27 -9.53 -14.05
C ARG A 97 4.58 -9.17 -15.49
N ALA A 98 4.02 -9.91 -16.43
CA ALA A 98 4.25 -9.69 -17.87
C ALA A 98 3.78 -8.31 -18.33
N ILE A 99 2.59 -7.88 -17.92
CA ILE A 99 2.05 -6.58 -18.36
C ILE A 99 2.80 -5.41 -17.68
N GLU A 100 3.10 -5.49 -16.40
CA GLU A 100 3.84 -4.44 -15.69
C GLU A 100 5.28 -4.30 -16.25
N GLU A 101 5.98 -5.39 -16.54
CA GLU A 101 7.29 -5.33 -17.21
C GLU A 101 7.20 -4.77 -18.64
N ARG A 102 6.14 -5.08 -19.38
CA ARG A 102 5.91 -4.51 -20.71
C ARG A 102 5.78 -2.99 -20.66
N TYR A 103 5.00 -2.44 -19.70
CA TYR A 103 4.93 -1.00 -19.48
C TYR A 103 6.28 -0.41 -19.05
N ALA A 104 6.99 -1.04 -18.13
CA ALA A 104 8.31 -0.57 -17.71
C ALA A 104 9.29 -0.49 -18.89
N LYS A 105 9.26 -1.48 -19.81
CA LYS A 105 10.10 -1.52 -21.02
C LYS A 105 9.76 -0.43 -22.05
N THR A 106 8.60 0.21 -21.97
CA THR A 106 8.28 1.42 -22.75
C THR A 106 8.81 2.71 -22.12
N GLU A 107 9.77 2.62 -21.22
CA GLU A 107 10.31 3.74 -20.43
C GLU A 107 9.26 4.42 -19.52
N THR A 108 8.24 3.67 -19.11
CA THR A 108 7.15 4.15 -18.25
C THR A 108 7.23 3.50 -16.87
N PRO A 109 7.60 4.24 -15.82
CA PRO A 109 7.56 3.72 -14.45
C PRO A 109 6.16 3.21 -14.08
N VAL A 110 6.10 2.09 -13.35
CA VAL A 110 4.87 1.48 -12.85
C VAL A 110 4.91 1.44 -11.33
N VAL A 111 3.95 2.12 -10.69
CA VAL A 111 3.74 2.00 -9.24
C VAL A 111 2.55 1.07 -9.01
N SER A 112 2.85 -0.14 -8.50
CA SER A 112 1.88 -1.23 -8.48
C SER A 112 1.30 -1.47 -7.08
N ASN A 113 -0.02 -1.62 -7.03
CA ASN A 113 -0.73 -2.11 -5.84
C ASN A 113 -0.77 -3.64 -5.77
N ASN A 114 -0.34 -4.33 -6.83
CA ASN A 114 -0.43 -5.77 -6.97
C ASN A 114 0.66 -6.53 -6.20
N SER A 115 0.39 -7.78 -5.88
CA SER A 115 1.34 -8.63 -5.15
C SER A 115 2.33 -9.39 -6.05
N ALA A 116 2.19 -9.28 -7.38
CA ALA A 116 2.92 -10.11 -8.32
C ALA A 116 4.45 -9.92 -8.29
N HIS A 117 4.90 -8.69 -8.12
CA HIS A 117 6.33 -8.33 -8.06
C HIS A 117 6.89 -8.14 -6.64
N ARG A 118 6.10 -8.34 -5.57
CA ARG A 118 6.58 -8.11 -4.19
C ARG A 118 7.82 -8.91 -3.83
N TRP A 119 8.00 -10.08 -4.46
CA TRP A 119 9.15 -10.97 -4.23
C TRP A 119 10.14 -11.03 -5.40
N THR A 120 9.98 -10.20 -6.41
CA THR A 120 11.02 -10.00 -7.43
C THR A 120 12.20 -9.29 -6.76
N PRO A 121 13.43 -9.84 -6.84
CA PRO A 121 14.56 -9.38 -6.01
C PRO A 121 14.91 -7.90 -6.18
N ASP A 122 14.87 -7.39 -7.42
CA ASP A 122 15.21 -6.01 -7.77
C ASP A 122 14.00 -5.07 -7.86
N VAL A 123 12.84 -5.50 -7.34
CA VAL A 123 11.64 -4.64 -7.24
C VAL A 123 11.47 -4.14 -5.81
N PRO A 124 11.54 -2.82 -5.58
CA PRO A 124 11.35 -2.25 -4.25
C PRO A 124 9.90 -2.42 -3.80
N MET A 125 9.72 -2.95 -2.59
CA MET A 125 8.44 -3.03 -1.87
C MET A 125 8.51 -2.07 -0.70
N VAL A 126 7.82 -0.93 -0.81
CA VAL A 126 8.07 0.23 0.06
C VAL A 126 6.84 0.68 0.84
N VAL A 127 7.05 0.97 2.11
CA VAL A 127 6.25 1.86 2.95
C VAL A 127 7.06 3.14 3.08
N PRO A 128 6.64 4.27 2.49
CA PRO A 128 7.46 5.49 2.39
C PRO A 128 8.04 5.98 3.71
N GLU A 129 7.34 5.78 4.81
CA GLU A 129 7.77 6.18 6.15
C GLU A 129 8.77 5.21 6.79
N ILE A 130 8.96 4.00 6.22
CA ILE A 130 9.76 2.95 6.89
C ILE A 130 11.06 2.63 6.14
N ASN A 131 10.97 2.37 4.84
CA ASN A 131 12.08 1.82 4.05
C ASN A 131 12.26 2.47 2.67
N PRO A 132 12.29 3.80 2.55
CA PRO A 132 12.44 4.49 1.26
C PRO A 132 13.79 4.21 0.57
N GLU A 133 14.83 3.80 1.32
CA GLU A 133 16.13 3.40 0.79
C GLU A 133 16.05 2.19 -0.14
N HIS A 134 14.99 1.38 -0.06
CA HIS A 134 14.79 0.28 -1.01
C HIS A 134 14.60 0.75 -2.45
N PHE A 135 14.26 2.01 -2.69
CA PHE A 135 14.21 2.57 -4.05
C PHE A 135 15.58 2.59 -4.74
N GLU A 136 16.68 2.52 -4.03
CA GLU A 136 18.02 2.45 -4.60
C GLU A 136 18.22 1.23 -5.51
N VAL A 137 17.47 0.14 -5.30
CA VAL A 137 17.53 -1.05 -6.14
C VAL A 137 17.02 -0.81 -7.57
N ILE A 138 16.27 0.28 -7.81
CA ILE A 138 15.71 0.64 -9.12
C ILE A 138 16.78 0.72 -10.21
N GLU A 139 17.98 1.20 -9.90
CA GLU A 139 19.06 1.29 -10.88
C GLU A 139 19.53 -0.11 -11.37
N HIS A 140 19.46 -1.11 -10.50
CA HIS A 140 19.74 -2.51 -10.89
C HIS A 140 18.59 -3.10 -11.71
N GLN A 141 17.35 -2.79 -11.34
CA GLN A 141 16.18 -3.21 -12.11
C GLN A 141 16.19 -2.62 -13.53
N ARG A 142 16.53 -1.34 -13.68
CA ARG A 142 16.66 -0.67 -14.98
C ARG A 142 17.70 -1.38 -15.87
N LYS A 143 18.85 -1.78 -15.31
CA LYS A 143 19.85 -2.56 -16.05
C LYS A 143 19.30 -3.90 -16.53
N ARG A 144 18.58 -4.62 -15.68
CA ARG A 144 17.94 -5.90 -16.06
C ARG A 144 16.87 -5.72 -17.13
N LEU A 145 16.06 -4.69 -17.04
CA LEU A 145 14.98 -4.41 -18.00
C LEU A 145 15.49 -3.80 -19.31
N GLY A 146 16.71 -3.24 -19.32
CA GLY A 146 17.27 -2.51 -20.45
C GLY A 146 16.62 -1.13 -20.63
N THR A 147 16.25 -0.47 -19.51
CA THR A 147 15.57 0.83 -19.49
C THR A 147 16.43 1.91 -18.85
N THR A 148 16.11 3.16 -19.12
CA THR A 148 16.73 4.34 -18.47
C THR A 148 15.79 5.04 -17.50
N ARG A 149 14.47 4.99 -17.77
CA ARG A 149 13.42 5.59 -16.94
C ARG A 149 12.48 4.55 -16.36
N GLY A 150 12.15 3.52 -17.13
CA GLY A 150 11.18 2.51 -16.79
C GLY A 150 11.63 1.63 -15.61
N PHE A 151 10.73 1.37 -14.69
CA PHE A 151 10.89 0.45 -13.56
C PHE A 151 9.53 0.09 -12.98
N ILE A 152 9.52 -0.86 -12.05
CA ILE A 152 8.35 -1.24 -11.25
C ILE A 152 8.71 -1.04 -9.79
N ALA A 153 7.84 -0.37 -9.05
CA ALA A 153 7.86 -0.30 -7.58
C ALA A 153 6.51 -0.76 -7.04
N VAL A 154 6.50 -1.46 -5.91
CA VAL A 154 5.28 -2.02 -5.33
C VAL A 154 5.11 -1.58 -3.87
N LYS A 155 3.87 -1.50 -3.44
CA LYS A 155 3.55 -1.39 -2.03
C LYS A 155 3.27 -2.77 -1.41
N PRO A 156 3.55 -2.98 -0.09
CA PRO A 156 3.26 -4.23 0.58
C PRO A 156 1.76 -4.44 0.82
N ASN A 157 1.42 -5.58 1.42
CA ASN A 157 0.06 -5.97 1.76
C ASN A 157 -0.61 -4.99 2.71
N CYS A 158 -1.95 -4.86 2.61
CA CYS A 158 -2.74 -3.94 3.43
C CYS A 158 -2.80 -4.36 4.91
N SER A 159 -2.79 -5.65 5.21
CA SER A 159 -2.92 -6.13 6.59
C SER A 159 -1.73 -5.76 7.47
N ILE A 160 -0.52 -5.71 6.92
CA ILE A 160 0.68 -5.39 7.69
C ILE A 160 0.76 -3.93 8.12
N GLN A 161 -0.01 -3.03 7.48
CA GLN A 161 -0.02 -1.60 7.81
C GLN A 161 -0.54 -1.32 9.23
N ALA A 162 -1.33 -2.22 9.80
CA ALA A 162 -1.88 -2.04 11.14
C ALA A 162 -0.87 -2.31 12.28
N TYR A 163 0.28 -2.96 12.00
CA TYR A 163 1.24 -3.31 13.04
C TYR A 163 2.72 -3.08 12.67
N THR A 164 3.10 -3.21 11.39
CA THR A 164 4.49 -2.99 10.97
C THR A 164 5.03 -1.60 11.30
N PRO A 165 4.23 -0.51 11.23
CA PRO A 165 4.69 0.82 11.66
C PRO A 165 5.12 0.87 13.13
N ALA A 166 4.40 0.19 14.03
CA ALA A 166 4.80 0.11 15.43
C ALA A 166 6.13 -0.67 15.60
N LEU A 167 6.29 -1.79 14.88
CA LEU A 167 7.55 -2.53 14.90
C LEU A 167 8.72 -1.69 14.37
N ALA A 168 8.47 -0.85 13.36
CA ALA A 168 9.48 0.09 12.83
C ALA A 168 9.87 1.14 13.87
N ALA A 169 8.89 1.73 14.56
CA ALA A 169 9.13 2.70 15.64
C ALA A 169 9.92 2.09 16.80
N TRP A 170 9.79 0.80 17.04
CA TRP A 170 10.45 0.06 18.10
C TRP A 170 11.70 -0.72 17.66
N LYS A 171 12.23 -0.45 16.46
CA LYS A 171 13.38 -1.18 15.89
C LYS A 171 14.59 -1.25 16.83
N GLU A 172 14.85 -0.19 17.60
CA GLU A 172 15.98 -0.15 18.55
C GLU A 172 15.86 -1.13 19.73
N PHE A 173 14.62 -1.54 20.07
CA PHE A 173 14.33 -2.54 21.12
C PHE A 173 14.37 -3.98 20.59
N GLU A 174 14.66 -4.17 19.31
CA GLU A 174 14.80 -5.46 18.64
C GLU A 174 13.54 -6.35 18.82
N PRO A 175 12.40 -6.04 18.15
CA PRO A 175 11.26 -6.95 18.11
C PRO A 175 11.68 -8.34 17.64
N ARG A 176 11.24 -9.39 18.31
CA ARG A 176 11.64 -10.78 18.04
C ARG A 176 10.46 -11.68 17.69
N GLU A 177 9.84 -12.29 18.67
CA GLU A 177 8.67 -13.14 18.46
C GLU A 177 7.42 -12.26 18.41
N VAL A 178 6.76 -12.23 17.26
CA VAL A 178 5.53 -11.46 17.05
C VAL A 178 4.40 -12.41 16.68
N VAL A 179 3.36 -12.41 17.49
CA VAL A 179 2.10 -13.13 17.22
C VAL A 179 1.05 -12.10 16.86
N VAL A 180 0.47 -12.22 15.68
CA VAL A 180 -0.52 -11.26 15.19
C VAL A 180 -1.79 -11.95 14.70
N SER A 181 -2.94 -11.44 15.13
CA SER A 181 -4.23 -11.77 14.51
C SER A 181 -4.80 -10.52 13.86
N THR A 182 -5.10 -10.61 12.55
CA THR A 182 -5.67 -9.49 11.80
C THR A 182 -7.17 -9.69 11.60
N TYR A 183 -7.92 -8.62 11.81
CA TYR A 183 -9.38 -8.54 11.56
C TYR A 183 -9.59 -7.64 10.35
N GLN A 184 -9.82 -8.29 9.18
CA GLN A 184 -9.73 -7.62 7.89
C GLN A 184 -11.09 -7.31 7.29
N ALA A 185 -11.26 -6.06 6.91
CA ALA A 185 -12.46 -5.50 6.28
C ALA A 185 -12.76 -6.11 4.91
N ILE A 186 -14.03 -6.15 4.52
CA ILE A 186 -14.51 -6.75 3.28
C ILE A 186 -14.06 -6.02 2.01
N SER A 187 -13.79 -4.71 2.09
CA SER A 187 -13.25 -3.95 0.97
C SER A 187 -11.87 -4.42 0.52
N GLY A 188 -11.12 -5.10 1.39
CA GLY A 188 -9.88 -5.79 1.04
C GLY A 188 -10.06 -6.92 0.01
N ALA A 189 -11.27 -7.46 -0.11
CA ALA A 189 -11.66 -8.40 -1.17
C ALA A 189 -12.28 -7.70 -2.41
N GLY A 190 -12.25 -6.36 -2.48
CA GLY A 190 -12.89 -5.59 -3.54
C GLY A 190 -14.43 -5.59 -3.48
N LYS A 191 -14.98 -5.85 -2.30
CA LYS A 191 -16.45 -6.02 -2.09
C LYS A 191 -17.00 -5.01 -1.10
N THR A 192 -18.29 -4.71 -1.25
CA THR A 192 -19.12 -4.00 -0.29
C THR A 192 -20.14 -4.97 0.33
N PHE A 193 -20.92 -4.54 1.33
CA PHE A 193 -22.00 -5.37 1.87
C PHE A 193 -23.12 -5.64 0.84
N LYS A 194 -23.26 -4.78 -0.17
CA LYS A 194 -24.17 -5.04 -1.31
C LYS A 194 -23.69 -6.21 -2.15
N ASP A 195 -22.38 -6.33 -2.37
CA ASP A 195 -21.77 -7.42 -3.14
C ASP A 195 -21.62 -8.71 -2.34
N TRP A 196 -21.62 -8.61 -1.01
CA TRP A 196 -21.36 -9.73 -0.11
C TRP A 196 -22.22 -9.66 1.16
N PRO A 197 -23.56 -9.78 1.01
CA PRO A 197 -24.50 -9.65 2.13
C PRO A 197 -24.31 -10.74 3.20
N GLU A 198 -23.78 -11.90 2.86
CA GLU A 198 -23.51 -13.01 3.80
C GLU A 198 -22.45 -12.66 4.85
N MET A 199 -21.71 -11.59 4.65
CA MET A 199 -20.75 -11.10 5.65
C MET A 199 -21.41 -10.37 6.82
N VAL A 200 -22.64 -9.91 6.68
CA VAL A 200 -23.33 -9.25 7.78
C VAL A 200 -23.55 -10.23 8.92
N GLY A 201 -22.98 -9.93 10.09
CA GLY A 201 -23.04 -10.81 11.26
C GLY A 201 -22.18 -12.08 11.18
N ASN A 202 -21.26 -12.18 10.22
CA ASN A 202 -20.43 -13.36 10.00
C ASN A 202 -18.91 -13.05 10.14
N ILE A 203 -18.15 -14.05 10.53
CA ILE A 203 -16.67 -14.03 10.61
C ILE A 203 -16.15 -15.24 9.84
N ILE A 204 -15.19 -15.02 8.92
CA ILE A 204 -14.52 -16.09 8.18
C ILE A 204 -13.08 -16.21 8.69
N PRO A 205 -12.67 -17.35 9.31
CA PRO A 205 -11.34 -17.51 9.92
C PRO A 205 -10.24 -17.83 8.90
N PHE A 206 -10.40 -17.42 7.65
CA PHE A 206 -9.46 -17.72 6.57
C PHE A 206 -9.54 -16.67 5.46
N ILE A 207 -8.37 -16.17 5.04
CA ILE A 207 -8.20 -15.35 3.85
C ILE A 207 -7.03 -15.94 3.06
N SER A 208 -7.30 -16.42 1.83
CA SER A 208 -6.33 -17.14 1.02
C SER A 208 -5.01 -16.37 0.83
N GLY A 209 -3.91 -16.95 1.31
CA GLY A 209 -2.55 -16.44 1.18
C GLY A 209 -2.23 -15.18 1.99
N GLU A 210 -3.13 -14.71 2.87
CA GLU A 210 -2.88 -13.52 3.68
C GLU A 210 -1.88 -13.78 4.83
N GLU A 211 -1.96 -14.91 5.49
CA GLU A 211 -1.05 -15.27 6.58
C GLU A 211 0.41 -15.29 6.12
N ALA A 212 0.70 -15.95 5.00
CA ALA A 212 2.05 -15.96 4.43
C ALA A 212 2.58 -14.56 4.06
N LYS A 213 1.71 -13.64 3.64
CA LYS A 213 2.08 -12.24 3.40
C LYS A 213 2.36 -11.51 4.70
N SER A 214 1.46 -11.64 5.69
CA SER A 214 1.61 -11.03 7.02
C SER A 214 2.88 -11.49 7.74
N GLU A 215 3.30 -12.74 7.55
CA GLU A 215 4.51 -13.30 8.17
C GLU A 215 5.80 -12.88 7.46
N LYS A 216 5.78 -12.75 6.14
CA LYS A 216 7.00 -12.59 5.32
C LYS A 216 7.24 -11.17 4.83
N GLU A 217 6.19 -10.42 4.45
CA GLU A 217 6.39 -9.09 3.87
C GLU A 217 7.03 -8.09 4.84
N PRO A 218 6.75 -8.08 6.16
CA PRO A 218 7.48 -7.24 7.09
C PRO A 218 8.99 -7.52 7.10
N LEU A 219 9.42 -8.78 6.92
CA LEU A 219 10.84 -9.11 6.84
C LEU A 219 11.50 -8.46 5.61
N LYS A 220 10.81 -8.39 4.47
CA LYS A 220 11.32 -7.65 3.31
C LYS A 220 11.32 -6.15 3.57
N VAL A 221 10.30 -5.59 4.22
CA VAL A 221 10.25 -4.17 4.58
C VAL A 221 11.40 -3.77 5.49
N PHE A 222 11.78 -4.61 6.46
CA PHE A 222 12.91 -4.39 7.36
C PHE A 222 14.26 -4.87 6.80
N GLY A 223 14.27 -5.38 5.57
CA GLY A 223 15.47 -5.81 4.87
C GLY A 223 16.39 -4.65 4.47
N HIS A 224 17.31 -4.93 3.59
CA HIS A 224 18.24 -3.95 3.06
C HIS A 224 18.55 -4.20 1.58
N VAL A 225 19.06 -3.20 0.90
CA VAL A 225 19.55 -3.33 -0.48
C VAL A 225 20.97 -3.90 -0.44
N ASP A 226 21.17 -5.04 -1.09
CA ASP A 226 22.49 -5.57 -1.43
C ASP A 226 22.93 -4.94 -2.76
N ALA A 227 23.77 -3.92 -2.68
CA ALA A 227 24.22 -3.18 -3.86
C ALA A 227 25.12 -4.01 -4.81
N GLU A 228 25.79 -5.07 -4.32
CA GLU A 228 26.64 -5.94 -5.15
C GLU A 228 25.76 -6.87 -6.00
N LYS A 229 24.73 -7.46 -5.38
CA LYS A 229 23.80 -8.35 -6.08
C LYS A 229 22.68 -7.60 -6.81
N GLY A 230 22.41 -6.36 -6.42
CA GLY A 230 21.31 -5.56 -6.97
C GLY A 230 19.94 -6.09 -6.58
N GLU A 231 19.79 -6.52 -5.34
CA GLU A 231 18.55 -7.10 -4.82
C GLU A 231 18.23 -6.61 -3.41
N ILE A 232 16.97 -6.73 -3.02
CA ILE A 232 16.54 -6.52 -1.64
C ILE A 232 16.62 -7.84 -0.89
N VAL A 233 17.50 -7.89 0.11
CA VAL A 233 17.65 -9.02 1.03
C VAL A 233 16.70 -8.82 2.19
N PRO A 234 15.74 -9.74 2.43
CA PRO A 234 14.89 -9.68 3.60
C PRO A 234 15.70 -9.72 4.90
N PHE A 235 15.14 -9.14 5.96
CA PHE A 235 15.74 -9.20 7.29
C PHE A 235 15.90 -10.67 7.74
N ASP A 236 17.10 -11.04 8.11
CA ASP A 236 17.51 -12.41 8.48
C ASP A 236 17.87 -12.55 9.97
N GLY A 237 17.59 -11.53 10.79
CA GLY A 237 17.80 -11.56 12.23
C GLY A 237 16.71 -12.34 12.99
N ASP A 238 16.63 -12.11 14.30
CA ASP A 238 15.78 -12.88 15.21
C ASP A 238 14.27 -12.54 15.14
N LEU A 239 13.83 -11.66 14.22
CA LEU A 239 12.41 -11.34 14.07
C LEU A 239 11.66 -12.52 13.44
N LYS A 240 10.73 -13.10 14.18
CA LYS A 240 9.82 -14.16 13.75
C LYS A 240 8.39 -13.69 13.90
N ILE A 241 7.60 -13.82 12.86
CA ILE A 241 6.20 -13.42 12.84
C ILE A 241 5.34 -14.63 12.51
N THR A 242 4.33 -14.89 13.33
CA THR A 242 3.26 -15.82 13.00
C THR A 242 1.94 -15.07 12.99
N SER A 243 1.07 -15.42 12.05
CA SER A 243 -0.17 -14.67 11.86
C SER A 243 -1.39 -15.56 11.67
N GLN A 244 -2.54 -15.01 12.06
CA GLN A 244 -3.85 -15.53 11.72
C GLN A 244 -4.70 -14.41 11.12
N CYS A 245 -5.23 -14.62 9.92
CA CYS A 245 -5.95 -13.58 9.18
C CYS A 245 -7.43 -13.90 9.07
N ILE A 246 -8.26 -13.05 9.67
CA ILE A 246 -9.70 -13.25 9.86
C ILE A 246 -10.46 -12.19 9.06
N ARG A 247 -11.45 -12.58 8.25
CA ARG A 247 -12.38 -11.65 7.61
C ARG A 247 -13.51 -11.32 8.57
N VAL A 248 -13.76 -10.02 8.76
CA VAL A 248 -14.80 -9.53 9.68
C VAL A 248 -15.81 -8.64 8.95
N PRO A 249 -17.04 -8.48 9.48
CA PRO A 249 -18.11 -7.70 8.87
C PRO A 249 -17.92 -6.19 9.08
N VAL A 250 -16.79 -5.67 8.60
CA VAL A 250 -16.40 -4.27 8.61
C VAL A 250 -16.15 -3.84 7.17
N LEU A 251 -16.60 -2.66 6.77
CA LEU A 251 -16.44 -2.18 5.40
C LEU A 251 -15.00 -1.83 5.11
N ASN A 252 -14.41 -0.91 5.86
CA ASN A 252 -13.04 -0.43 5.78
C ASN A 252 -12.34 -0.51 7.13
N GLY A 253 -11.01 -0.61 7.12
CA GLY A 253 -10.18 -0.67 8.32
C GLY A 253 -9.76 -2.10 8.69
N HIS A 254 -8.45 -2.33 8.71
CA HIS A 254 -7.85 -3.57 9.22
C HIS A 254 -7.32 -3.33 10.62
N THR A 255 -7.83 -4.12 11.57
CA THR A 255 -7.36 -4.13 12.96
C THR A 255 -6.41 -5.29 13.15
N ALA A 256 -5.35 -5.11 13.94
CA ALA A 256 -4.43 -6.17 14.36
C ALA A 256 -4.33 -6.22 15.88
N THR A 257 -4.44 -7.41 16.45
CA THR A 257 -4.03 -7.68 17.83
C THR A 257 -2.65 -8.33 17.80
N VAL A 258 -1.72 -7.79 18.58
CA VAL A 258 -0.31 -8.14 18.50
C VAL A 258 0.23 -8.43 19.89
N PHE A 259 0.98 -9.53 20.01
CA PHE A 259 1.78 -9.89 21.17
C PHE A 259 3.23 -10.00 20.70
N LEU A 260 4.19 -9.51 21.47
CA LEU A 260 5.58 -9.53 21.05
C LEU A 260 6.56 -9.56 22.21
N ASN A 261 7.75 -10.11 21.92
CA ASN A 261 8.93 -10.02 22.74
C ASN A 261 9.94 -9.05 22.13
N PHE A 262 10.75 -8.43 22.95
CA PHE A 262 11.86 -7.60 22.54
C PHE A 262 13.22 -8.25 22.91
N GLY A 263 14.25 -7.97 22.14
CA GLY A 263 15.62 -8.32 22.49
C GLY A 263 16.23 -7.42 23.55
N LYS A 264 15.70 -6.22 23.68
CA LYS A 264 16.09 -5.23 24.66
C LYS A 264 14.89 -4.78 25.48
N LYS A 265 15.08 -4.60 26.78
CA LYS A 265 14.01 -4.11 27.65
C LYS A 265 13.61 -2.69 27.25
N ALA A 266 12.30 -2.44 27.28
CA ALA A 266 11.71 -1.13 27.06
C ALA A 266 10.64 -0.88 28.14
N THR A 267 10.50 0.35 28.57
CA THR A 267 9.39 0.80 29.41
C THR A 267 8.19 1.18 28.51
N LYS A 268 7.01 1.23 29.11
CA LYS A 268 5.80 1.67 28.39
C LYS A 268 5.94 3.09 27.85
N GLU A 269 6.53 3.96 28.63
CA GLU A 269 6.78 5.37 28.32
C GLU A 269 7.72 5.50 27.10
N GLU A 270 8.81 4.73 27.07
CA GLU A 270 9.72 4.69 25.92
C GLU A 270 9.02 4.20 24.66
N LEU A 271 8.23 3.13 24.76
CA LEU A 271 7.49 2.59 23.62
C LEU A 271 6.49 3.61 23.06
N ILE A 272 5.73 4.30 23.95
CA ILE A 272 4.80 5.36 23.54
C ILE A 272 5.56 6.52 22.90
N ASP A 273 6.65 6.96 23.50
CA ASP A 273 7.47 8.06 22.99
C ASP A 273 7.93 7.79 21.54
N ARG A 274 8.39 6.57 21.24
CA ARG A 274 8.79 6.19 19.89
C ARG A 274 7.65 6.16 18.88
N LEU A 275 6.43 5.89 19.31
CA LEU A 275 5.26 5.95 18.44
C LEU A 275 4.88 7.39 18.09
N VAL A 276 4.72 8.24 19.13
CA VAL A 276 4.19 9.61 18.94
C VAL A 276 5.21 10.57 18.33
N ASN A 277 6.49 10.32 18.52
CA ASN A 277 7.59 11.10 17.95
C ASN A 277 8.23 10.45 16.72
N TYR A 278 7.57 9.46 16.10
CA TYR A 278 8.08 8.82 14.90
C TYR A 278 8.20 9.82 13.76
N THR A 279 9.40 9.94 13.21
CA THR A 279 9.70 10.79 12.05
C THR A 279 10.20 9.94 10.89
N SER A 280 9.97 10.41 9.67
CA SER A 280 10.33 9.67 8.47
C SER A 280 10.78 10.59 7.35
N LYS A 281 11.41 10.01 6.33
CA LYS A 281 11.77 10.73 5.11
C LYS A 281 10.55 11.30 4.36
N ALA A 282 9.41 10.61 4.44
CA ALA A 282 8.15 11.07 3.86
C ALA A 282 7.69 12.39 4.50
N SER A 283 7.78 12.50 5.83
CA SER A 283 7.46 13.73 6.57
C SER A 283 8.41 14.88 6.22
N GLU A 284 9.73 14.59 6.09
CA GLU A 284 10.74 15.59 5.72
C GLU A 284 10.54 16.17 4.32
N LEU A 285 10.06 15.35 3.38
CA LEU A 285 9.83 15.73 1.99
C LEU A 285 8.48 16.44 1.77
N GLU A 286 7.66 16.57 2.82
CA GLU A 286 6.33 17.21 2.77
C GLU A 286 5.48 16.70 1.58
N LEU A 287 5.42 15.37 1.43
CA LEU A 287 4.67 14.74 0.34
C LEU A 287 3.17 15.06 0.49
N PRO A 288 2.43 15.31 -0.61
CA PRO A 288 1.02 15.71 -0.54
C PRO A 288 0.10 14.78 0.24
N HIS A 289 0.36 13.47 0.23
CA HIS A 289 -0.44 12.47 0.94
C HIS A 289 0.27 11.88 2.17
N ALA A 290 1.49 12.30 2.48
CA ALA A 290 2.13 11.87 3.71
C ALA A 290 1.36 12.40 4.93
N PRO A 291 1.08 11.56 5.93
CA PRO A 291 0.48 12.01 7.16
C PRO A 291 1.43 12.96 7.91
N LYS A 292 0.91 13.99 8.53
CA LYS A 292 1.70 14.88 9.40
C LYS A 292 2.24 14.14 10.61
N HIS A 293 1.42 13.26 11.15
CA HIS A 293 1.76 12.38 12.25
C HIS A 293 1.43 10.94 11.84
N PHE A 294 2.45 10.17 11.49
CA PHE A 294 2.26 8.83 10.93
C PHE A 294 1.58 7.87 11.90
N ILE A 295 1.97 7.92 13.18
CA ILE A 295 1.43 7.04 14.20
C ILE A 295 0.83 7.88 15.32
N GLN A 296 -0.44 7.61 15.69
CA GLN A 296 -1.01 8.10 16.94
C GLN A 296 -1.07 7.00 17.99
N TYR A 297 -0.92 7.38 19.24
CA TYR A 297 -1.17 6.50 20.37
C TYR A 297 -2.44 6.93 21.13
N LEU A 298 -3.36 6.00 21.31
CA LEU A 298 -4.63 6.18 21.98
C LEU A 298 -4.58 5.59 23.38
N THR A 299 -4.98 6.38 24.38
CA THR A 299 -4.89 6.00 25.81
C THR A 299 -6.15 5.34 26.34
N GLU A 300 -7.27 5.51 25.65
CA GLU A 300 -8.56 4.96 26.04
C GLU A 300 -8.58 3.43 25.93
N ASP A 301 -9.23 2.79 26.88
CA ASP A 301 -9.25 1.34 27.00
C ASP A 301 -10.03 0.62 25.88
N ASP A 302 -10.88 1.31 25.15
CA ASP A 302 -11.70 0.78 24.05
C ASP A 302 -11.25 1.26 22.65
N ARG A 303 -10.05 1.83 22.55
CA ARG A 303 -9.48 2.35 21.29
C ARG A 303 -8.20 1.60 20.88
N PRO A 304 -7.90 1.48 19.56
CA PRO A 304 -8.59 2.08 18.42
C PRO A 304 -9.89 1.35 18.03
N GLN A 305 -10.87 2.11 17.57
CA GLN A 305 -12.11 1.61 16.97
C GLN A 305 -12.21 2.01 15.50
N VAL A 306 -12.64 1.10 14.64
CA VAL A 306 -12.74 1.36 13.20
C VAL A 306 -13.55 2.63 12.92
N LYS A 307 -14.74 2.78 13.51
CA LYS A 307 -15.62 3.93 13.24
C LYS A 307 -15.06 5.28 13.67
N LEU A 308 -14.12 5.29 14.61
CA LEU A 308 -13.59 6.52 15.20
C LEU A 308 -12.20 6.86 14.68
N ASP A 309 -11.41 5.85 14.30
CA ASP A 309 -9.97 6.01 14.10
C ASP A 309 -9.46 5.64 12.71
N VAL A 310 -10.30 5.01 11.86
CA VAL A 310 -9.87 4.53 10.55
C VAL A 310 -9.42 5.66 9.62
N ASP A 311 -10.00 6.85 9.78
CA ASP A 311 -9.74 8.03 8.95
C ASP A 311 -8.67 8.97 9.54
N TYR A 312 -7.93 8.51 10.56
CA TYR A 312 -6.83 9.29 11.13
C TYR A 312 -5.85 9.73 10.03
N GLU A 313 -5.49 11.03 10.01
CA GLU A 313 -4.67 11.66 8.96
C GLU A 313 -5.21 11.36 7.54
N GLY A 314 -6.54 11.49 7.36
CA GLY A 314 -7.19 11.19 6.08
C GLY A 314 -7.11 9.70 5.67
N GLY A 315 -6.95 8.79 6.63
CA GLY A 315 -6.77 7.35 6.40
C GLY A 315 -5.33 6.95 6.01
N MET A 316 -4.38 7.89 6.11
CA MET A 316 -2.97 7.64 5.84
C MET A 316 -2.15 7.41 7.11
N GLY A 317 -2.67 7.78 8.28
CA GLY A 317 -2.05 7.47 9.56
C GLY A 317 -2.40 6.09 10.10
N VAL A 318 -1.72 5.69 11.15
CA VAL A 318 -1.90 4.41 11.86
C VAL A 318 -2.23 4.70 13.32
N SER A 319 -3.25 4.05 13.84
CA SER A 319 -3.68 4.21 15.23
C SER A 319 -3.23 3.00 16.05
N ILE A 320 -2.46 3.26 17.11
CA ILE A 320 -2.01 2.26 18.07
C ILE A 320 -2.65 2.55 19.43
N GLY A 321 -3.14 1.52 20.09
CA GLY A 321 -3.68 1.64 21.45
C GLY A 321 -3.55 0.33 22.21
N ARG A 322 -4.05 0.30 23.44
CA ARG A 322 -4.04 -0.92 24.27
C ARG A 322 -2.63 -1.47 24.53
N LEU A 323 -1.58 -0.64 24.50
CA LEU A 323 -0.23 -1.07 24.83
C LEU A 323 -0.12 -1.36 26.33
N ARG A 324 0.21 -2.59 26.67
CA ARG A 324 0.32 -3.10 28.04
C ARG A 324 1.23 -4.32 28.11
N GLU A 325 1.78 -4.56 29.29
CA GLU A 325 2.51 -5.81 29.59
C GLU A 325 1.63 -7.03 29.38
N ASP A 326 2.25 -8.15 29.04
CA ASP A 326 1.60 -9.44 28.87
C ASP A 326 2.18 -10.48 29.83
N SER A 327 1.43 -11.54 30.11
CA SER A 327 1.84 -12.59 31.04
C SER A 327 2.71 -13.69 30.40
N ILE A 328 2.76 -13.74 29.06
CA ILE A 328 3.49 -14.74 28.28
C ILE A 328 4.57 -14.05 27.43
N PHE A 329 4.21 -12.93 26.80
CA PHE A 329 5.09 -12.07 26.02
C PHE A 329 5.49 -10.84 26.85
N ASP A 330 6.45 -10.07 26.38
CA ASP A 330 6.78 -8.80 27.04
C ASP A 330 5.62 -7.80 26.94
N TRP A 331 5.07 -7.64 25.74
CA TRP A 331 4.06 -6.61 25.44
C TRP A 331 2.95 -7.11 24.53
N LYS A 332 1.82 -6.43 24.57
CA LYS A 332 0.72 -6.56 23.63
C LYS A 332 0.07 -5.22 23.32
N PHE A 333 -0.44 -5.08 22.10
CA PHE A 333 -1.12 -3.86 21.65
C PHE A 333 -2.18 -4.17 20.59
N VAL A 334 -2.94 -3.15 20.21
CA VAL A 334 -3.90 -3.17 19.10
C VAL A 334 -3.52 -2.06 18.12
N GLY A 335 -3.47 -2.39 16.86
CA GLY A 335 -3.23 -1.44 15.76
C GLY A 335 -4.39 -1.41 14.76
N LEU A 336 -4.58 -0.26 14.12
CA LEU A 336 -5.60 -0.04 13.09
C LEU A 336 -5.04 0.82 11.96
N ALA A 337 -5.29 0.41 10.72
CA ALA A 337 -4.97 1.18 9.52
C ALA A 337 -6.08 1.06 8.48
N HIS A 338 -6.28 2.10 7.68
CA HIS A 338 -7.23 2.09 6.57
C HIS A 338 -6.72 1.26 5.40
N ASN A 339 -7.38 0.15 5.11
CA ASN A 339 -6.90 -0.86 4.16
C ASN A 339 -6.95 -0.43 2.68
N THR A 340 -7.84 0.48 2.28
CA THR A 340 -7.94 0.94 0.88
C THR A 340 -7.21 2.27 0.64
N LEU A 341 -6.91 3.03 1.69
CA LEU A 341 -6.06 4.23 1.65
C LEU A 341 -4.62 3.86 2.00
N ARG A 342 -4.19 3.91 3.25
CA ARG A 342 -2.83 3.50 3.66
C ARG A 342 -2.44 2.13 3.08
N GLY A 343 -3.35 1.17 3.18
CA GLY A 343 -3.14 -0.22 2.77
C GLY A 343 -3.17 -0.48 1.27
N ALA A 344 -3.63 0.46 0.43
CA ALA A 344 -3.77 0.25 -1.02
C ALA A 344 -3.45 1.52 -1.82
N ALA A 345 -4.44 2.16 -2.44
CA ALA A 345 -4.22 3.25 -3.39
C ALA A 345 -3.50 4.46 -2.78
N GLY A 346 -3.81 4.85 -1.54
CA GLY A 346 -3.14 5.96 -0.87
C GLY A 346 -1.66 5.70 -0.65
N GLY A 347 -1.30 4.51 -0.12
CA GLY A 347 0.10 4.13 0.08
C GLY A 347 0.89 4.00 -1.24
N ALA A 348 0.24 3.54 -2.32
CA ALA A 348 0.87 3.51 -3.65
C ALA A 348 1.03 4.93 -4.23
N LEU A 349 0.06 5.83 -3.99
CA LEU A 349 0.16 7.23 -4.39
C LEU A 349 1.31 7.93 -3.67
N GLU A 350 1.45 7.74 -2.37
CA GLU A 350 2.56 8.28 -1.59
C GLU A 350 3.92 7.72 -2.04
N CYS A 351 4.00 6.43 -2.43
CA CYS A 351 5.19 5.88 -3.08
C CYS A 351 5.53 6.64 -4.37
N ALA A 352 4.54 6.96 -5.21
CA ALA A 352 4.76 7.73 -6.44
C ALA A 352 5.23 9.17 -6.16
N GLU A 353 4.66 9.80 -5.14
CA GLU A 353 5.08 11.14 -4.69
C GLU A 353 6.54 11.12 -4.23
N MET A 354 6.93 10.14 -3.43
CA MET A 354 8.30 9.98 -2.96
C MET A 354 9.26 9.70 -4.12
N LEU A 355 8.90 8.80 -5.03
CA LEU A 355 9.69 8.50 -6.23
C LEU A 355 9.89 9.75 -7.11
N LYS A 356 8.87 10.61 -7.22
CA LYS A 356 9.00 11.90 -7.90
C LYS A 356 9.91 12.86 -7.12
N ALA A 357 9.73 12.98 -5.81
CA ALA A 357 10.53 13.89 -4.97
C ALA A 357 12.02 13.48 -4.96
N LEU A 358 12.31 12.18 -5.02
CA LEU A 358 13.68 11.64 -5.10
C LEU A 358 14.25 11.61 -6.53
N GLY A 359 13.48 12.00 -7.55
CA GLY A 359 13.94 12.09 -8.94
C GLY A 359 13.92 10.80 -9.74
N TYR A 360 13.35 9.69 -9.21
CA TYR A 360 13.19 8.44 -9.98
C TYR A 360 12.11 8.54 -11.06
N ILE A 361 11.00 9.23 -10.75
CA ILE A 361 9.94 9.54 -11.72
C ILE A 361 10.15 10.96 -12.24
N THR A 362 10.32 11.09 -13.55
CA THR A 362 10.51 12.35 -14.26
C THR A 362 9.50 12.48 -15.39
N LYS A 363 9.31 13.66 -15.93
CA LYS A 363 8.52 13.86 -17.17
C LYS A 363 9.19 13.18 -18.38
N LYS A 364 8.37 12.68 -19.30
CA LYS A 364 8.82 12.25 -20.64
C LYS A 364 9.22 13.42 -21.51
#